data_cf70b369bfc16f0c216ecb91829147e7
#
_entry.id   cf70b369bfc16f0c216ecb91829147e7
#
_cell.length_a   1.000
_cell.length_b   1.000
_cell.length_c   1.000
_cell.angle_alpha   90.00
_cell.angle_beta   90.00
_cell.angle_gamma   90.00
#
_symmetry.space_group_name_H-M   'P 1'
#
loop_
_entity.id
_entity.type
_entity.pdbx_description
1 polymer ?
#
loop_
_entity_poly.entity_id
_entity_poly.type
_entity_poly.pdbx_seq_one_letter_code
_entity_poly.pdbx_strand_id
1 'polypeptide(L)'
;MNHQELDHYLRKLDQIEEIQIKTGENVNDFDGNELVVESEGTIPRMQDFYFFDNGPVFINKHHRFANMPLHIHSFIELNYVYSGICHQQINGQSVLLEQGQICLLDQDVPHSISALGEQDILVNIIMKKETFSKIFLGRLSNSGIVADFLANAVSENQKHDKYLLFHSQHNKNLQYIIKNIFCEFFSKQEHSLVMVNYYLPILFTELMRVYQLDKNFEFHKKTSRANIVDILSYIEQHYRDCTLTAIAKEFNFNPNYLGNMLKERTGKTFLELVHTQRMIHASTMLQHTDKSIDEIAYEVGYESPSFLYRKFKKHFGQTPSHFRKNKK
;
A
#
# COMPACT_ATOMS: atom_id res chain seq x y z
N MET A 1 -9.64 1.92 -24.67
CA MET A 1 -10.56 3.09 -24.56
C MET A 1 -9.78 4.31 -24.07
N ASN A 2 -10.29 5.53 -24.33
CA ASN A 2 -9.73 6.76 -23.76
C ASN A 2 -10.43 7.14 -22.44
N HIS A 3 -9.96 8.22 -21.76
CA HIS A 3 -10.51 8.61 -20.46
C HIS A 3 -11.97 9.10 -20.51
N GLN A 4 -12.44 9.65 -21.64
CA GLN A 4 -13.85 10.05 -21.80
C GLN A 4 -14.76 8.84 -21.97
N GLU A 5 -14.31 7.86 -22.76
CA GLU A 5 -15.00 6.58 -22.92
C GLU A 5 -15.05 5.79 -21.59
N LEU A 6 -13.97 5.86 -20.81
CA LEU A 6 -13.94 5.27 -19.47
C LEU A 6 -14.96 5.91 -18.53
N ASP A 7 -15.03 7.25 -18.50
CA ASP A 7 -16.02 7.96 -17.67
C ASP A 7 -17.45 7.58 -18.06
N HIS A 8 -17.75 7.53 -19.36
CA HIS A 8 -19.05 7.08 -19.84
C HIS A 8 -19.34 5.63 -19.44
N TYR A 9 -18.37 4.73 -19.60
CA TYR A 9 -18.49 3.31 -19.22
C TYR A 9 -18.79 3.15 -17.72
N LEU A 10 -18.06 3.83 -16.85
CA LEU A 10 -18.22 3.71 -15.41
C LEU A 10 -19.54 4.31 -14.90
N ARG A 11 -20.06 5.39 -15.54
CA ARG A 11 -21.34 6.02 -15.17
C ARG A 11 -22.55 5.24 -15.67
N LYS A 12 -22.39 4.42 -16.69
CA LYS A 12 -23.49 3.63 -17.23
C LYS A 12 -24.00 2.64 -16.18
N LEU A 13 -25.32 2.56 -16.06
CA LEU A 13 -25.98 1.50 -15.26
C LEU A 13 -25.74 0.15 -15.91
N ASP A 14 -25.44 -0.83 -15.09
CA ASP A 14 -25.46 -2.24 -15.47
C ASP A 14 -26.73 -2.96 -14.95
N GLN A 15 -26.91 -4.21 -15.34
CA GLN A 15 -28.10 -4.98 -14.98
C GLN A 15 -28.27 -5.17 -13.47
N ILE A 16 -27.17 -5.33 -12.74
CA ILE A 16 -27.20 -5.49 -11.28
C ILE A 16 -27.64 -4.19 -10.61
N GLU A 17 -27.09 -3.05 -11.03
CA GLU A 17 -27.49 -1.75 -10.52
C GLU A 17 -28.97 -1.44 -10.80
N GLU A 18 -29.48 -1.83 -11.98
CA GLU A 18 -30.93 -1.72 -12.29
C GLU A 18 -31.80 -2.57 -11.36
N ILE A 19 -31.34 -3.76 -10.97
CA ILE A 19 -32.04 -4.61 -9.99
C ILE A 19 -31.96 -3.97 -8.61
N GLN A 20 -30.78 -3.52 -8.18
CA GLN A 20 -30.56 -2.86 -6.88
C GLN A 20 -31.43 -1.60 -6.72
N ILE A 21 -31.59 -0.78 -7.78
CA ILE A 21 -32.50 0.38 -7.76
C ILE A 21 -33.97 -0.05 -7.49
N LYS A 22 -34.37 -1.19 -8.06
CA LYS A 22 -35.75 -1.69 -7.91
C LYS A 22 -36.00 -2.36 -6.56
N THR A 23 -35.01 -3.06 -6.04
CA THR A 23 -35.16 -3.92 -4.85
C THR A 23 -34.60 -3.30 -3.57
N GLY A 24 -33.57 -2.45 -3.68
CA GLY A 24 -32.77 -1.95 -2.55
C GLY A 24 -31.85 -3.02 -1.94
N GLU A 25 -31.77 -4.22 -2.54
CA GLU A 25 -31.04 -5.35 -2.01
C GLU A 25 -29.74 -5.57 -2.76
N ASN A 26 -28.70 -6.05 -2.06
CA ASN A 26 -27.48 -6.50 -2.69
C ASN A 26 -27.75 -7.78 -3.51
N VAL A 27 -27.28 -7.78 -4.74
CA VAL A 27 -27.42 -8.91 -5.66
C VAL A 27 -26.05 -9.51 -5.89
N ASN A 28 -25.97 -10.81 -5.70
CA ASN A 28 -24.75 -11.56 -6.03
C ASN A 28 -24.65 -11.68 -7.56
N ASP A 29 -23.61 -11.08 -8.15
CA ASP A 29 -23.34 -11.06 -9.60
C ASP A 29 -22.28 -12.09 -10.02
N PHE A 30 -21.78 -12.85 -9.08
CA PHE A 30 -20.84 -13.95 -9.33
C PHE A 30 -21.58 -15.28 -9.06
N ASP A 31 -22.04 -15.95 -10.09
CA ASP A 31 -22.71 -17.24 -9.99
C ASP A 31 -21.94 -18.21 -9.07
N GLY A 32 -22.53 -18.54 -7.92
CA GLY A 32 -21.93 -19.41 -6.91
C GLY A 32 -20.90 -18.77 -5.97
N ASN A 33 -20.63 -17.46 -6.09
CA ASN A 33 -19.72 -16.75 -5.18
C ASN A 33 -20.51 -16.12 -4.01
N GLU A 34 -21.13 -16.95 -3.22
CA GLU A 34 -21.80 -16.50 -1.99
C GLU A 34 -20.77 -16.15 -0.91
N LEU A 35 -21.12 -15.22 -0.02
CA LEU A 35 -20.38 -15.02 1.21
C LEU A 35 -20.49 -16.30 2.06
N VAL A 36 -19.38 -16.97 2.24
CA VAL A 36 -19.34 -18.24 2.99
C VAL A 36 -19.08 -17.98 4.46
N VAL A 37 -19.94 -18.51 5.31
CA VAL A 37 -19.75 -18.52 6.76
C VAL A 37 -19.05 -19.84 7.13
N GLU A 38 -17.77 -19.75 7.51
CA GLU A 38 -16.94 -20.93 7.83
C GLU A 38 -17.39 -21.63 9.12
N SER A 39 -17.93 -20.87 10.09
CA SER A 39 -18.53 -21.37 11.33
C SER A 39 -19.50 -20.34 11.91
N GLU A 40 -20.42 -20.80 12.77
CA GLU A 40 -21.38 -19.91 13.43
C GLU A 40 -20.65 -18.80 14.23
N GLY A 41 -21.02 -17.54 13.98
CA GLY A 41 -20.41 -16.36 14.63
C GLY A 41 -19.14 -15.83 13.95
N THR A 42 -18.67 -16.41 12.86
CA THR A 42 -17.57 -15.85 12.07
C THR A 42 -18.07 -14.83 11.03
N ILE A 43 -17.19 -13.87 10.69
CA ILE A 43 -17.49 -12.91 9.61
C ILE A 43 -17.47 -13.66 8.27
N PRO A 44 -18.49 -13.47 7.41
CA PRO A 44 -18.55 -14.14 6.12
C PRO A 44 -17.31 -13.83 5.27
N ARG A 45 -16.80 -14.85 4.57
CA ARG A 45 -15.66 -14.75 3.67
C ARG A 45 -16.10 -14.72 2.21
N MET A 46 -15.62 -13.74 1.45
CA MET A 46 -15.74 -13.69 0.01
C MET A 46 -14.74 -14.67 -0.62
N GLN A 47 -15.24 -15.54 -1.49
CA GLN A 47 -14.39 -16.49 -2.22
C GLN A 47 -13.63 -15.78 -3.32
N ASP A 48 -12.40 -16.22 -3.62
CA ASP A 48 -11.48 -15.50 -4.53
C ASP A 48 -11.33 -16.16 -5.91
N PHE A 49 -11.81 -17.41 -6.08
CA PHE A 49 -11.53 -18.17 -7.29
C PHE A 49 -12.12 -17.58 -8.57
N TYR A 50 -13.26 -16.90 -8.51
CA TYR A 50 -13.85 -16.24 -9.70
C TYR A 50 -13.07 -15.01 -10.18
N PHE A 51 -12.41 -14.29 -9.29
CA PHE A 51 -11.71 -13.05 -9.66
C PHE A 51 -10.44 -13.30 -10.47
N PHE A 52 -9.86 -14.51 -10.37
CA PHE A 52 -8.51 -14.76 -10.85
C PHE A 52 -8.41 -15.79 -11.98
N ASP A 53 -9.52 -16.16 -12.60
CA ASP A 53 -9.55 -17.09 -13.76
C ASP A 53 -8.73 -16.57 -14.94
N ASN A 54 -8.77 -15.25 -15.18
CA ASN A 54 -8.10 -14.61 -16.31
C ASN A 54 -6.76 -13.94 -15.95
N GLY A 55 -6.28 -14.13 -14.73
CA GLY A 55 -4.99 -13.54 -14.31
C GLY A 55 -4.94 -13.16 -12.84
N PRO A 56 -3.79 -12.68 -12.38
CA PRO A 56 -3.55 -12.42 -10.96
C PRO A 56 -4.11 -11.08 -10.45
N VAL A 57 -4.76 -10.31 -11.33
CA VAL A 57 -5.37 -9.00 -11.04
C VAL A 57 -6.75 -8.94 -11.66
N PHE A 58 -7.70 -8.45 -10.89
CA PHE A 58 -9.06 -8.21 -11.34
C PHE A 58 -9.49 -6.79 -10.98
N ILE A 59 -10.27 -6.13 -11.84
CA ILE A 59 -10.75 -4.77 -11.63
C ILE A 59 -12.25 -4.74 -11.92
N ASN A 60 -13.02 -4.21 -10.98
CA ASN A 60 -14.46 -4.07 -11.16
C ASN A 60 -14.96 -2.72 -10.65
N LYS A 61 -16.01 -2.22 -11.29
CA LYS A 61 -16.84 -1.16 -10.73
C LYS A 61 -17.69 -1.75 -9.62
N HIS A 62 -17.66 -1.14 -8.43
CA HIS A 62 -18.56 -1.51 -7.33
C HIS A 62 -20.00 -1.09 -7.66
N HIS A 63 -20.97 -1.98 -7.47
CA HIS A 63 -22.37 -1.68 -7.69
C HIS A 63 -22.90 -0.69 -6.62
N ARG A 64 -23.66 0.34 -7.06
CA ARG A 64 -23.90 1.55 -6.26
C ARG A 64 -25.03 1.46 -5.24
N PHE A 65 -26.14 0.87 -5.59
CA PHE A 65 -27.44 1.17 -4.98
C PHE A 65 -27.84 0.22 -3.84
N ALA A 66 -26.93 -0.64 -3.40
CA ALA A 66 -27.14 -1.51 -2.25
C ALA A 66 -25.91 -1.57 -1.36
N ASN A 67 -26.12 -1.88 -0.08
CA ASN A 67 -25.01 -2.06 0.86
C ASN A 67 -24.26 -3.36 0.56
N MET A 68 -22.92 -3.31 0.52
CA MET A 68 -22.10 -4.50 0.62
C MET A 68 -21.98 -4.88 2.10
N PRO A 69 -22.46 -6.08 2.51
CA PRO A 69 -22.46 -6.47 3.91
C PRO A 69 -21.05 -6.67 4.47
N LEU A 70 -20.95 -6.75 5.80
CA LEU A 70 -19.68 -7.03 6.48
C LEU A 70 -19.11 -8.37 6.00
N HIS A 71 -17.87 -8.35 5.52
CA HIS A 71 -17.16 -9.52 5.02
C HIS A 71 -15.64 -9.39 5.18
N ILE A 72 -14.95 -10.48 4.92
CA ILE A 72 -13.49 -10.56 4.77
C ILE A 72 -13.16 -11.28 3.46
N HIS A 73 -11.92 -11.16 3.00
CA HIS A 73 -11.41 -11.85 1.81
C HIS A 73 -9.94 -12.24 1.95
N SER A 74 -9.44 -13.13 1.07
CA SER A 74 -8.06 -13.65 1.09
C SER A 74 -7.11 -12.93 0.13
N PHE A 75 -7.55 -11.88 -0.53
CA PHE A 75 -6.79 -11.09 -1.50
C PHE A 75 -6.49 -9.68 -0.99
N ILE A 76 -5.67 -8.95 -1.71
CA ILE A 76 -5.43 -7.51 -1.49
C ILE A 76 -6.42 -6.73 -2.34
N GLU A 77 -7.06 -5.72 -1.74
CA GLU A 77 -8.02 -4.87 -2.41
C GLU A 77 -7.63 -3.39 -2.30
N LEU A 78 -7.63 -2.69 -3.43
CA LEU A 78 -7.54 -1.23 -3.48
C LEU A 78 -8.90 -0.67 -3.90
N ASN A 79 -9.52 0.08 -3.02
CA ASN A 79 -10.73 0.84 -3.31
C ASN A 79 -10.33 2.25 -3.78
N TYR A 80 -10.63 2.61 -5.01
CA TYR A 80 -10.41 3.95 -5.57
C TYR A 80 -11.73 4.65 -5.80
N VAL A 81 -11.93 5.82 -5.19
CA VAL A 81 -13.11 6.66 -5.44
C VAL A 81 -12.88 7.44 -6.73
N TYR A 82 -13.47 6.96 -7.82
CA TYR A 82 -13.39 7.59 -9.13
C TYR A 82 -14.18 8.90 -9.19
N SER A 83 -15.36 8.94 -8.55
CA SER A 83 -16.25 10.10 -8.48
C SER A 83 -17.03 10.08 -7.17
N GLY A 84 -17.33 11.24 -6.60
CA GLY A 84 -18.15 11.38 -5.40
C GLY A 84 -17.46 10.92 -4.12
N ILE A 85 -18.18 10.18 -3.29
CA ILE A 85 -17.73 9.73 -1.96
C ILE A 85 -18.06 8.25 -1.74
N CYS A 86 -17.38 7.62 -0.79
CA CYS A 86 -17.65 6.24 -0.37
C CYS A 86 -17.57 6.14 1.16
N HIS A 87 -18.65 5.72 1.80
CA HIS A 87 -18.69 5.41 3.23
C HIS A 87 -18.43 3.92 3.45
N GLN A 88 -17.45 3.62 4.29
CA GLN A 88 -17.08 2.25 4.65
C GLN A 88 -17.01 2.09 6.16
N GLN A 89 -17.26 0.86 6.64
CA GLN A 89 -16.88 0.44 7.98
C GLN A 89 -15.68 -0.50 7.83
N ILE A 90 -14.55 -0.17 8.42
CA ILE A 90 -13.32 -0.98 8.35
C ILE A 90 -12.84 -1.25 9.78
N ASN A 91 -12.73 -2.52 10.19
CA ASN A 91 -12.42 -2.90 11.58
C ASN A 91 -13.35 -2.24 12.61
N GLY A 92 -14.63 -2.06 12.28
CA GLY A 92 -15.62 -1.40 13.13
C GLY A 92 -15.46 0.13 13.22
N GLN A 93 -14.58 0.74 12.43
CA GLN A 93 -14.41 2.19 12.36
C GLN A 93 -15.06 2.74 11.09
N SER A 94 -15.76 3.87 11.21
CA SER A 94 -16.32 4.57 10.06
C SER A 94 -15.22 5.31 9.31
N VAL A 95 -15.11 5.06 8.02
CA VAL A 95 -14.14 5.66 7.10
C VAL A 95 -14.89 6.31 5.95
N LEU A 96 -14.63 7.59 5.71
CA LEU A 96 -15.11 8.31 4.52
C LEU A 96 -13.95 8.46 3.54
N LEU A 97 -14.18 7.99 2.31
CA LEU A 97 -13.28 8.22 1.19
C LEU A 97 -13.90 9.24 0.25
N GLU A 98 -13.09 10.17 -0.23
CA GLU A 98 -13.47 11.20 -1.20
C GLU A 98 -12.87 10.91 -2.57
N GLN A 99 -13.42 11.55 -3.61
CA GLN A 99 -12.93 11.41 -4.97
C GLN A 99 -11.42 11.57 -5.07
N GLY A 100 -10.76 10.62 -5.72
CA GLY A 100 -9.31 10.59 -5.92
C GLY A 100 -8.53 9.96 -4.77
N GLN A 101 -9.18 9.55 -3.67
CA GLN A 101 -8.55 8.83 -2.57
C GLN A 101 -8.57 7.32 -2.81
N ILE A 102 -7.63 6.64 -2.15
CA ILE A 102 -7.48 5.18 -2.21
C ILE A 102 -7.44 4.62 -0.80
N CYS A 103 -8.17 3.53 -0.58
CA CYS A 103 -8.01 2.64 0.55
C CYS A 103 -7.40 1.32 0.08
N LEU A 104 -6.31 0.90 0.68
CA LEU A 104 -5.74 -0.44 0.50
C LEU A 104 -6.14 -1.29 1.70
N LEU A 105 -6.83 -2.38 1.43
CA LEU A 105 -7.26 -3.39 2.40
C LEU A 105 -6.39 -4.63 2.26
N ASP A 106 -5.84 -5.08 3.40
CA ASP A 106 -5.13 -6.35 3.49
C ASP A 106 -6.13 -7.52 3.56
N GLN A 107 -5.60 -8.74 3.53
CA GLN A 107 -6.39 -9.96 3.77
C GLN A 107 -7.05 -9.90 5.15
N ASP A 108 -8.17 -10.58 5.29
CA ASP A 108 -8.89 -10.78 6.56
C ASP A 108 -9.30 -9.49 7.29
N VAL A 109 -9.25 -8.33 6.62
CA VAL A 109 -9.74 -7.06 7.18
C VAL A 109 -11.26 -7.01 7.09
N PRO A 110 -11.98 -7.01 8.24
CA PRO A 110 -13.43 -6.90 8.22
C PRO A 110 -13.86 -5.53 7.71
N HIS A 111 -14.66 -5.53 6.65
CA HIS A 111 -15.18 -4.28 6.10
C HIS A 111 -16.55 -4.44 5.46
N SER A 112 -17.25 -3.33 5.32
CA SER A 112 -18.52 -3.20 4.61
C SER A 112 -18.57 -1.84 3.91
N ILE A 113 -19.35 -1.74 2.83
CA ILE A 113 -19.51 -0.51 2.05
C ILE A 113 -20.98 -0.14 2.06
N SER A 114 -21.29 1.10 2.43
CA SER A 114 -22.66 1.63 2.35
C SER A 114 -23.06 1.83 0.90
N ALA A 115 -24.36 1.75 0.62
CA ALA A 115 -24.89 2.03 -0.71
C ALA A 115 -24.35 3.39 -1.22
N LEU A 116 -23.87 3.38 -2.43
CA LEU A 116 -23.37 4.56 -3.12
C LEU A 116 -24.51 5.30 -3.82
N GLY A 117 -24.38 6.61 -3.94
CA GLY A 117 -25.32 7.44 -4.72
C GLY A 117 -25.06 7.34 -6.22
N GLU A 118 -25.97 7.93 -7.01
CA GLU A 118 -25.90 7.89 -8.48
C GLU A 118 -24.59 8.46 -9.05
N GLN A 119 -24.04 9.49 -8.40
CA GLN A 119 -22.80 10.15 -8.83
C GLN A 119 -21.53 9.57 -8.21
N ASP A 120 -21.70 8.67 -7.24
CA ASP A 120 -20.58 8.03 -6.55
C ASP A 120 -20.13 6.80 -7.34
N ILE A 121 -18.85 6.72 -7.63
CA ILE A 121 -18.26 5.60 -8.39
C ILE A 121 -17.02 5.13 -7.63
N LEU A 122 -17.08 3.90 -7.17
CA LEU A 122 -15.98 3.17 -6.58
C LEU A 122 -15.48 2.12 -7.57
N VAL A 123 -14.17 2.02 -7.76
CA VAL A 123 -13.55 0.99 -8.58
C VAL A 123 -12.54 0.22 -7.71
N ASN A 124 -12.69 -1.08 -7.67
CA ASN A 124 -11.83 -1.97 -6.90
C ASN A 124 -10.77 -2.58 -7.81
N ILE A 125 -9.51 -2.55 -7.36
CA ILE A 125 -8.40 -3.31 -7.93
C ILE A 125 -8.09 -4.44 -6.96
N ILE A 126 -8.39 -5.66 -7.36
CA ILE A 126 -8.22 -6.88 -6.56
C ILE A 126 -7.01 -7.63 -7.08
N MET A 127 -6.13 -8.09 -6.19
CA MET A 127 -4.96 -8.84 -6.58
C MET A 127 -4.59 -9.93 -5.59
N LYS A 128 -4.04 -11.03 -6.11
CA LYS A 128 -3.46 -12.08 -5.28
C LYS A 128 -2.31 -11.51 -4.44
N LYS A 129 -2.20 -11.99 -3.21
CA LYS A 129 -1.13 -11.59 -2.28
C LYS A 129 0.27 -11.78 -2.88
N GLU A 130 0.50 -12.92 -3.55
CA GLU A 130 1.78 -13.21 -4.17
C GLU A 130 2.12 -12.21 -5.27
N THR A 131 1.10 -11.75 -6.01
CA THR A 131 1.24 -10.73 -7.05
C THR A 131 1.60 -9.38 -6.44
N PHE A 132 0.87 -8.97 -5.41
CA PHE A 132 1.19 -7.76 -4.65
C PHE A 132 2.63 -7.82 -4.10
N SER A 133 2.98 -8.92 -3.42
CA SER A 133 4.31 -9.12 -2.87
C SER A 133 5.41 -9.05 -3.92
N LYS A 134 5.23 -9.68 -5.09
CA LYS A 134 6.20 -9.62 -6.20
C LYS A 134 6.36 -8.21 -6.76
N ILE A 135 5.26 -7.49 -6.96
CA ILE A 135 5.27 -6.11 -7.47
C ILE A 135 5.94 -5.19 -6.46
N PHE A 136 5.54 -5.32 -5.18
CA PHE A 136 5.98 -4.44 -4.10
C PHE A 136 7.42 -4.76 -3.66
N LEU A 137 7.73 -6.02 -3.35
CA LEU A 137 9.05 -6.45 -2.86
C LEU A 137 10.12 -6.40 -3.94
N GLY A 138 9.80 -6.76 -5.17
CA GLY A 138 10.78 -6.83 -6.26
C GLY A 138 11.36 -5.48 -6.68
N ARG A 139 10.72 -4.37 -6.34
CA ARG A 139 11.12 -3.01 -6.76
C ARG A 139 11.30 -2.01 -5.63
N LEU A 140 10.72 -2.26 -4.46
CA LEU A 140 10.79 -1.37 -3.30
C LEU A 140 11.78 -1.85 -2.23
N SER A 141 12.41 -3.00 -2.38
CA SER A 141 13.39 -3.56 -1.44
C SER A 141 14.60 -2.64 -1.15
N ASN A 142 14.81 -1.62 -1.97
CA ASN A 142 15.82 -0.57 -1.76
C ASN A 142 15.20 0.83 -1.52
N SER A 143 13.91 0.93 -1.27
CA SER A 143 13.18 2.21 -1.24
C SER A 143 13.01 2.79 0.17
N GLY A 144 13.40 2.06 1.21
CA GLY A 144 13.35 2.54 2.60
C GLY A 144 12.63 1.56 3.55
N ILE A 145 12.76 1.83 4.86
CA ILE A 145 12.19 0.97 5.90
C ILE A 145 10.65 1.04 5.97
N VAL A 146 10.06 2.13 5.49
CA VAL A 146 8.60 2.24 5.36
C VAL A 146 8.07 1.31 4.28
N ALA A 147 8.73 1.29 3.12
CA ALA A 147 8.39 0.38 2.04
C ALA A 147 8.56 -1.09 2.46
N ASP A 148 9.66 -1.41 3.14
CA ASP A 148 9.90 -2.73 3.73
C ASP A 148 8.80 -3.09 4.75
N PHE A 149 8.39 -2.14 5.58
CA PHE A 149 7.32 -2.38 6.57
C PHE A 149 5.98 -2.65 5.90
N LEU A 150 5.60 -1.85 4.89
CA LEU A 150 4.35 -2.04 4.16
C LEU A 150 4.36 -3.36 3.38
N ALA A 151 5.50 -3.71 2.79
CA ALA A 151 5.69 -5.00 2.12
C ALA A 151 5.56 -6.19 3.10
N ASN A 152 6.12 -6.06 4.31
CA ASN A 152 6.03 -7.08 5.35
C ASN A 152 4.67 -7.11 6.04
N ALA A 153 3.95 -5.98 6.10
CA ALA A 153 2.60 -5.94 6.66
C ALA A 153 1.61 -6.82 5.88
N VAL A 154 1.91 -7.02 4.58
CA VAL A 154 1.14 -7.87 3.66
C VAL A 154 1.76 -9.27 3.51
N SER A 155 2.85 -9.60 4.23
CA SER A 155 3.54 -10.90 4.13
C SER A 155 2.98 -11.95 5.10
N GLU A 156 3.19 -13.25 4.81
CA GLU A 156 2.53 -14.42 5.41
C GLU A 156 2.65 -14.60 6.94
N ASN A 157 3.48 -13.82 7.63
CA ASN A 157 3.84 -14.07 9.02
C ASN A 157 3.23 -13.09 10.05
N GLN A 158 2.24 -12.28 9.70
CA GLN A 158 1.62 -11.31 10.62
C GLN A 158 0.09 -11.39 10.60
N LYS A 159 -0.56 -10.92 11.69
CA LYS A 159 -2.02 -10.73 11.72
C LYS A 159 -2.43 -9.72 10.64
N HIS A 160 -3.31 -10.16 9.75
CA HIS A 160 -3.87 -9.39 8.66
C HIS A 160 -5.09 -8.61 9.17
N ASP A 161 -4.86 -7.42 9.74
CA ASP A 161 -5.92 -6.54 10.27
C ASP A 161 -5.73 -5.08 9.83
N LYS A 162 -4.98 -4.85 8.76
CA LYS A 162 -4.51 -3.51 8.41
C LYS A 162 -5.14 -2.98 7.13
N TYR A 163 -5.42 -1.69 7.15
CA TYR A 163 -5.76 -0.92 5.96
C TYR A 163 -4.92 0.37 5.93
N LEU A 164 -4.74 0.92 4.74
CA LEU A 164 -4.01 2.16 4.52
C LEU A 164 -4.85 3.12 3.69
N LEU A 165 -4.93 4.36 4.16
CA LEU A 165 -5.58 5.45 3.44
C LEU A 165 -4.51 6.31 2.74
N PHE A 166 -4.76 6.63 1.49
CA PHE A 166 -3.94 7.52 0.69
C PHE A 166 -4.78 8.72 0.28
N HIS A 167 -4.46 9.88 0.84
CA HIS A 167 -5.11 11.15 0.50
C HIS A 167 -4.57 11.70 -0.82
N SER A 168 -4.87 11.00 -1.90
CA SER A 168 -4.32 11.22 -3.25
C SER A 168 -5.15 12.13 -4.16
N GLN A 169 -6.19 12.80 -3.61
CA GLN A 169 -7.14 13.62 -4.37
C GLN A 169 -6.48 14.76 -5.16
N HIS A 170 -5.32 15.24 -4.74
CA HIS A 170 -4.59 16.31 -5.42
C HIS A 170 -3.43 15.81 -6.30
N ASN A 171 -3.15 14.50 -6.31
CA ASN A 171 -2.08 13.92 -7.12
C ASN A 171 -2.59 13.56 -8.53
N LYS A 172 -2.40 14.48 -9.47
CA LYS A 172 -2.81 14.29 -10.88
C LYS A 172 -2.11 13.09 -11.53
N ASN A 173 -0.82 12.86 -11.24
CA ASN A 173 -0.07 11.75 -11.84
C ASN A 173 -0.68 10.40 -11.45
N LEU A 174 -0.99 10.23 -10.16
CA LEU A 174 -1.65 9.02 -9.67
C LEU A 174 -3.00 8.81 -10.35
N GLN A 175 -3.81 9.87 -10.47
CA GLN A 175 -5.11 9.79 -11.16
C GLN A 175 -4.97 9.39 -12.63
N TYR A 176 -3.94 9.89 -13.36
CA TYR A 176 -3.65 9.47 -14.73
C TYR A 176 -3.24 8.01 -14.82
N ILE A 177 -2.36 7.55 -13.91
CA ILE A 177 -1.92 6.15 -13.87
C ILE A 177 -3.10 5.22 -13.65
N ILE A 178 -3.97 5.51 -12.69
CA ILE A 178 -5.16 4.69 -12.38
C ILE A 178 -6.13 4.66 -13.56
N LYS A 179 -6.43 5.83 -14.17
CA LYS A 179 -7.30 5.87 -15.34
C LYS A 179 -6.75 5.08 -16.51
N ASN A 180 -5.43 5.10 -16.73
CA ASN A 180 -4.80 4.27 -17.76
C ASN A 180 -4.94 2.76 -17.43
N ILE A 181 -4.76 2.36 -16.17
CA ILE A 181 -5.01 0.98 -15.74
C ILE A 181 -6.45 0.57 -16.07
N PHE A 182 -7.42 1.41 -15.76
CA PHE A 182 -8.83 1.12 -16.03
C PHE A 182 -9.14 1.09 -17.54
N CYS A 183 -8.59 2.03 -18.31
CA CYS A 183 -8.72 2.02 -19.76
C CYS A 183 -8.21 0.72 -20.38
N GLU A 184 -7.05 0.24 -19.95
CA GLU A 184 -6.49 -1.02 -20.41
C GLU A 184 -7.38 -2.20 -20.01
N PHE A 185 -7.73 -2.30 -18.73
CA PHE A 185 -8.48 -3.45 -18.22
C PHE A 185 -9.87 -3.57 -18.87
N PHE A 186 -10.64 -2.46 -18.92
CA PHE A 186 -12.02 -2.50 -19.44
C PHE A 186 -12.09 -2.53 -20.97
N SER A 187 -11.05 -2.10 -21.70
CA SER A 187 -11.02 -2.22 -23.15
C SER A 187 -10.80 -3.64 -23.66
N LYS A 188 -10.22 -4.52 -22.83
CA LYS A 188 -9.92 -5.92 -23.15
C LYS A 188 -9.17 -6.09 -24.50
N GLN A 189 -8.28 -5.13 -24.85
CA GLN A 189 -7.46 -5.22 -26.05
C GLN A 189 -6.36 -6.29 -25.89
N GLU A 190 -5.76 -6.68 -26.99
CA GLU A 190 -4.59 -7.53 -26.98
C GLU A 190 -3.49 -6.93 -26.09
N HIS A 191 -2.88 -7.74 -25.23
CA HIS A 191 -1.87 -7.31 -24.23
C HIS A 191 -2.34 -6.36 -23.11
N SER A 192 -3.64 -6.04 -22.97
CA SER A 192 -4.15 -5.17 -21.91
C SER A 192 -3.69 -5.60 -20.50
N LEU A 193 -3.75 -6.90 -20.17
CA LEU A 193 -3.27 -7.38 -18.86
C LEU A 193 -1.76 -7.22 -18.68
N VAL A 194 -0.99 -7.28 -19.76
CA VAL A 194 0.47 -7.00 -19.73
C VAL A 194 0.70 -5.53 -19.39
N MET A 195 -0.05 -4.63 -20.00
CA MET A 195 0.01 -3.19 -19.70
C MET A 195 -0.41 -2.89 -18.27
N VAL A 196 -1.49 -3.49 -17.77
CA VAL A 196 -1.90 -3.38 -16.37
C VAL A 196 -0.75 -3.80 -15.44
N ASN A 197 -0.09 -4.92 -15.71
CA ASN A 197 1.05 -5.41 -14.92
C ASN A 197 2.27 -4.47 -14.94
N TYR A 198 2.46 -3.66 -15.98
CA TYR A 198 3.48 -2.61 -16.01
C TYR A 198 3.05 -1.35 -15.25
N TYR A 199 1.78 -0.97 -15.32
CA TYR A 199 1.27 0.19 -14.60
C TYR A 199 1.20 -0.02 -13.09
N LEU A 200 0.90 -1.22 -12.59
CA LEU A 200 0.79 -1.48 -11.15
C LEU A 200 2.05 -1.11 -10.35
N PRO A 201 3.28 -1.47 -10.77
CA PRO A 201 4.49 -1.03 -10.07
C PRO A 201 4.66 0.50 -10.05
N ILE A 202 4.24 1.19 -11.11
CA ILE A 202 4.27 2.65 -11.18
C ILE A 202 3.24 3.23 -10.21
N LEU A 203 2.03 2.67 -10.17
CA LEU A 203 0.98 3.03 -9.22
C LEU A 203 1.49 2.92 -7.78
N PHE A 204 2.05 1.77 -7.40
CA PHE A 204 2.56 1.57 -6.04
C PHE A 204 3.71 2.52 -5.69
N THR A 205 4.59 2.82 -6.65
CA THR A 205 5.66 3.81 -6.46
C THR A 205 5.06 5.20 -6.19
N GLU A 206 4.02 5.59 -6.92
CA GLU A 206 3.36 6.88 -6.72
C GLU A 206 2.55 6.92 -5.43
N LEU A 207 1.90 5.82 -5.04
CA LEU A 207 1.24 5.69 -3.72
C LEU A 207 2.22 5.90 -2.57
N MET A 208 3.45 5.37 -2.67
CA MET A 208 4.49 5.60 -1.68
C MET A 208 4.90 7.08 -1.60
N ARG A 209 4.96 7.78 -2.74
CA ARG A 209 5.22 9.23 -2.75
C ARG A 209 4.09 10.01 -2.08
N VAL A 210 2.83 9.69 -2.40
CA VAL A 210 1.66 10.30 -1.74
C VAL A 210 1.72 10.08 -0.23
N TYR A 211 1.97 8.86 0.18
CA TYR A 211 2.05 8.50 1.59
C TYR A 211 3.15 9.26 2.35
N GLN A 212 4.29 9.50 1.72
CA GLN A 212 5.37 10.31 2.28
C GLN A 212 5.02 11.81 2.36
N LEU A 213 4.23 12.31 1.38
CA LEU A 213 3.82 13.71 1.33
C LEU A 213 2.68 14.02 2.33
N ASP A 214 1.71 13.12 2.48
CA ASP A 214 0.60 13.26 3.42
C ASP A 214 1.09 13.42 4.86
N LYS A 215 2.18 12.75 5.21
CA LYS A 215 2.81 12.85 6.52
C LYS A 215 3.40 14.23 6.83
N ASN A 216 3.92 14.91 5.84
CA ASN A 216 4.39 16.29 6.03
C ASN A 216 3.24 17.27 6.34
N PHE A 217 2.00 16.91 6.00
CA PHE A 217 0.82 17.74 6.21
C PHE A 217 0.13 17.45 7.56
N GLU A 218 0.08 16.18 8.01
CA GLU A 218 -0.55 15.80 9.29
C GLU A 218 0.30 16.07 10.53
N PHE A 219 1.60 16.26 10.39
CA PHE A 219 2.50 16.64 11.50
C PHE A 219 2.07 17.93 12.21
N HIS A 220 1.17 18.71 11.61
CA HIS A 220 0.62 19.95 12.20
C HIS A 220 -0.75 19.81 12.89
N LYS A 221 -1.40 18.64 12.85
CA LYS A 221 -2.63 18.40 13.61
C LYS A 221 -2.38 17.45 14.78
N LYS A 222 -2.17 18.04 15.96
CA LYS A 222 -2.20 17.35 17.25
C LYS A 222 -3.56 16.68 17.46
N THR A 223 -3.66 15.38 17.27
CA THR A 223 -4.52 14.51 18.10
C THR A 223 -4.29 13.03 17.79
N SER A 224 -4.03 12.27 18.86
CA SER A 224 -4.06 10.81 19.06
C SER A 224 -3.00 9.93 18.38
N ARG A 225 -2.21 9.28 19.25
CA ARG A 225 -1.32 8.10 19.07
C ARG A 225 -0.62 8.00 17.73
N ALA A 226 0.67 8.38 17.73
CA ALA A 226 1.58 8.21 16.59
C ALA A 226 1.51 6.78 16.03
N ASN A 227 1.23 6.67 14.74
CA ASN A 227 1.23 5.39 14.04
C ASN A 227 2.69 4.91 13.88
N ILE A 228 2.91 3.60 13.88
CA ILE A 228 4.23 2.98 13.65
C ILE A 228 4.92 3.52 12.39
N VAL A 229 4.14 3.80 11.36
CA VAL A 229 4.68 4.30 10.08
C VAL A 229 5.22 5.73 10.21
N ASP A 230 4.65 6.57 11.12
CA ASP A 230 5.17 7.91 11.39
C ASP A 230 6.54 7.85 12.02
N ILE A 231 6.72 6.91 12.93
CA ILE A 231 7.99 6.64 13.58
C ILE A 231 9.02 6.11 12.58
N LEU A 232 8.64 5.19 11.70
CA LEU A 232 9.50 4.68 10.64
C LEU A 232 9.90 5.78 9.65
N SER A 233 8.97 6.66 9.25
CA SER A 233 9.26 7.80 8.38
C SER A 233 10.22 8.80 9.04
N TYR A 234 10.06 9.03 10.35
CA TYR A 234 11.01 9.85 11.08
C TYR A 234 12.41 9.23 11.07
N ILE A 235 12.53 7.91 11.27
CA ILE A 235 13.81 7.19 11.17
C ILE A 235 14.38 7.32 9.74
N GLU A 236 13.56 7.20 8.68
CA GLU A 236 14.01 7.39 7.30
C GLU A 236 14.58 8.79 7.02
N GLN A 237 13.97 9.82 7.57
CA GLN A 237 14.38 11.19 7.36
C GLN A 237 15.61 11.58 8.21
N HIS A 238 15.75 10.98 9.40
CA HIS A 238 16.76 11.34 10.39
C HIS A 238 17.77 10.20 10.66
N TYR A 239 17.92 9.24 9.77
CA TYR A 239 18.74 8.03 9.95
C TYR A 239 20.20 8.29 10.31
N ARG A 240 20.71 9.50 10.03
CA ARG A 240 22.12 9.86 10.28
C ARG A 240 22.43 9.98 11.76
N ASP A 241 21.55 10.59 12.51
CA ASP A 241 21.79 11.04 13.89
C ASP A 241 20.64 10.74 14.87
N CYS A 242 19.54 10.13 14.41
CA CYS A 242 18.40 9.86 15.28
C CYS A 242 18.76 8.84 16.38
N THR A 243 18.22 9.08 17.56
CA THR A 243 18.29 8.18 18.70
C THR A 243 16.92 7.73 19.13
N LEU A 244 16.82 6.53 19.75
CA LEU A 244 15.55 6.03 20.26
C LEU A 244 14.91 6.99 21.26
N THR A 245 15.75 7.65 22.10
CA THR A 245 15.29 8.64 23.09
C THR A 245 14.73 9.89 22.43
N ALA A 246 15.38 10.39 21.35
CA ALA A 246 14.90 11.56 20.62
C ALA A 246 13.54 11.28 19.98
N ILE A 247 13.39 10.13 19.33
CA ILE A 247 12.11 9.71 18.71
C ILE A 247 11.05 9.52 19.80
N ALA A 248 11.36 8.86 20.89
CA ALA A 248 10.42 8.67 22.00
C ALA A 248 9.91 10.00 22.57
N LYS A 249 10.79 11.00 22.67
CA LYS A 249 10.42 12.36 23.08
C LYS A 249 9.51 13.04 22.03
N GLU A 250 9.84 12.94 20.75
CA GLU A 250 9.09 13.54 19.64
C GLU A 250 7.66 13.03 19.59
N PHE A 251 7.48 11.70 19.76
CA PHE A 251 6.19 11.04 19.66
C PHE A 251 5.50 10.80 21.02
N ASN A 252 6.02 11.38 22.10
CA ASN A 252 5.48 11.23 23.47
C ASN A 252 5.38 9.77 23.95
N PHE A 253 6.38 8.95 23.61
CA PHE A 253 6.50 7.57 24.09
C PHE A 253 7.59 7.43 25.18
N ASN A 254 7.46 6.36 25.98
CA ASN A 254 8.58 5.87 26.76
C ASN A 254 9.58 5.16 25.82
N PRO A 255 10.91 5.40 25.91
CA PRO A 255 11.90 4.79 25.03
C PRO A 255 11.88 3.25 25.03
N ASN A 256 11.69 2.61 26.18
CA ASN A 256 11.62 1.16 26.27
C ASN A 256 10.35 0.61 25.60
N TYR A 257 9.21 1.27 25.80
CA TYR A 257 7.97 0.92 25.13
C TYR A 257 8.11 1.06 23.60
N LEU A 258 8.67 2.18 23.15
CA LEU A 258 8.91 2.42 21.71
C LEU A 258 9.84 1.35 21.11
N GLY A 259 10.93 0.99 21.79
CA GLY A 259 11.85 -0.05 21.34
C GLY A 259 11.18 -1.42 21.20
N ASN A 260 10.34 -1.80 22.16
CA ASN A 260 9.58 -3.05 22.13
C ASN A 260 8.52 -3.02 21.02
N MET A 261 7.78 -1.92 20.88
CA MET A 261 6.77 -1.72 19.84
C MET A 261 7.38 -1.81 18.43
N LEU A 262 8.54 -1.17 18.20
CA LEU A 262 9.26 -1.27 16.93
C LEU A 262 9.62 -2.74 16.62
N LYS A 263 10.18 -3.45 17.59
CA LYS A 263 10.56 -4.86 17.42
C LYS A 263 9.33 -5.76 17.17
N GLU A 264 8.26 -5.55 17.93
CA GLU A 264 7.01 -6.31 17.78
C GLU A 264 6.35 -6.08 16.41
N ARG A 265 6.30 -4.80 15.96
CA ARG A 265 5.59 -4.40 14.75
C ARG A 265 6.39 -4.59 13.46
N THR A 266 7.72 -4.56 13.52
CA THR A 266 8.59 -4.62 12.33
C THR A 266 9.50 -5.85 12.30
N GLY A 267 9.54 -6.64 13.38
CA GLY A 267 10.51 -7.72 13.55
C GLY A 267 11.95 -7.24 13.76
N LYS A 268 12.22 -5.92 13.69
CA LYS A 268 13.55 -5.32 13.79
C LYS A 268 13.66 -4.37 14.98
N THR A 269 14.80 -4.35 15.62
CA THR A 269 15.12 -3.35 16.65
C THR A 269 15.33 -1.96 16.00
N PHE A 270 15.24 -0.91 16.80
CA PHE A 270 15.53 0.46 16.34
C PHE A 270 16.88 0.57 15.60
N LEU A 271 17.96 0.00 16.20
CA LEU A 271 19.28 0.03 15.59
C LEU A 271 19.35 -0.74 14.26
N GLU A 272 18.62 -1.84 14.13
CA GLU A 272 18.54 -2.56 12.85
C GLU A 272 17.80 -1.76 11.79
N LEU A 273 16.73 -1.04 12.15
CA LEU A 273 16.02 -0.14 11.23
C LEU A 273 16.93 1.00 10.75
N VAL A 274 17.63 1.69 11.68
CA VAL A 274 18.59 2.74 11.33
C VAL A 274 19.71 2.20 10.42
N HIS A 275 20.28 1.04 10.75
CA HIS A 275 21.31 0.42 9.91
C HIS A 275 20.78 0.04 8.52
N THR A 276 19.56 -0.51 8.41
CA THR A 276 18.93 -0.79 7.13
C THR A 276 18.85 0.46 6.28
N GLN A 277 18.36 1.56 6.85
CA GLN A 277 18.23 2.84 6.13
C GLN A 277 19.58 3.40 5.67
N ARG A 278 20.59 3.37 6.56
CA ARG A 278 21.96 3.77 6.21
C ARG A 278 22.54 2.93 5.05
N MET A 279 22.24 1.62 5.01
CA MET A 279 22.71 0.73 3.93
C MET A 279 22.04 1.07 2.60
N ILE A 280 20.75 1.37 2.61
CA ILE A 280 20.00 1.80 1.42
C ILE A 280 20.64 3.07 0.83
N HIS A 281 20.87 4.09 1.67
CA HIS A 281 21.51 5.34 1.22
C HIS A 281 22.95 5.11 0.75
N ALA A 282 23.74 4.30 1.47
CA ALA A 282 25.11 3.98 1.05
C ALA A 282 25.13 3.27 -0.32
N SER A 283 24.22 2.33 -0.57
CA SER A 283 24.13 1.63 -1.86
C SER A 283 23.79 2.61 -3.00
N THR A 284 22.84 3.51 -2.78
CA THR A 284 22.46 4.55 -3.74
C THR A 284 23.65 5.48 -4.06
N MET A 285 24.38 5.93 -3.03
CA MET A 285 25.56 6.79 -3.24
C MET A 285 26.70 6.06 -3.96
N LEU A 286 26.92 4.77 -3.66
CA LEU A 286 27.89 3.94 -4.38
C LEU A 286 27.55 3.79 -5.86
N GLN A 287 26.27 3.76 -6.21
CA GLN A 287 25.79 3.63 -7.59
C GLN A 287 25.78 4.93 -8.37
N HIS A 288 25.50 6.07 -7.71
CA HIS A 288 25.18 7.33 -8.39
C HIS A 288 26.20 8.45 -8.14
N THR A 289 27.25 8.22 -7.33
CA THR A 289 28.28 9.22 -7.05
C THR A 289 29.68 8.62 -7.14
N ASP A 290 30.68 9.50 -7.29
CA ASP A 290 32.10 9.15 -7.28
C ASP A 290 32.75 9.36 -5.90
N LYS A 291 31.96 9.66 -4.85
CA LYS A 291 32.44 9.81 -3.48
C LYS A 291 33.23 8.58 -3.04
N SER A 292 34.30 8.78 -2.29
CA SER A 292 35.04 7.67 -1.68
C SER A 292 34.15 6.90 -0.70
N ILE A 293 34.50 5.64 -0.45
CA ILE A 293 33.72 4.82 0.51
C ILE A 293 33.78 5.41 1.92
N ASP A 294 34.89 6.06 2.24
CA ASP A 294 35.07 6.71 3.53
C ASP A 294 34.15 7.95 3.67
N GLU A 295 34.08 8.80 2.64
CA GLU A 295 33.09 9.90 2.60
C GLU A 295 31.67 9.39 2.74
N ILE A 296 31.30 8.34 2.01
CA ILE A 296 29.97 7.73 2.11
C ILE A 296 29.70 7.22 3.53
N ALA A 297 30.70 6.60 4.20
CA ALA A 297 30.52 6.12 5.57
C ALA A 297 30.14 7.25 6.54
N TYR A 298 30.85 8.36 6.48
CA TYR A 298 30.55 9.52 7.33
C TYR A 298 29.22 10.17 6.95
N GLU A 299 28.92 10.27 5.66
CA GLU A 299 27.71 10.91 5.17
C GLU A 299 26.44 10.14 5.54
N VAL A 300 26.51 8.80 5.60
CA VAL A 300 25.38 7.99 6.06
C VAL A 300 25.32 7.83 7.59
N GLY A 301 26.21 8.49 8.33
CA GLY A 301 26.18 8.58 9.79
C GLY A 301 26.98 7.51 10.53
N TYR A 302 28.02 6.93 9.91
CA TYR A 302 28.98 6.07 10.62
C TYR A 302 30.23 6.86 11.04
N GLU A 303 30.73 6.57 12.23
CA GLU A 303 31.94 7.18 12.75
C GLU A 303 33.23 6.63 12.14
N SER A 304 33.16 5.44 11.50
CA SER A 304 34.30 4.84 10.82
C SER A 304 33.91 4.06 9.56
N PRO A 305 34.74 4.13 8.50
CA PRO A 305 34.55 3.34 7.28
C PRO A 305 34.52 1.83 7.52
N SER A 306 35.34 1.34 8.44
CA SER A 306 35.40 -0.10 8.79
C SER A 306 34.06 -0.65 9.25
N PHE A 307 33.27 0.20 9.95
CA PHE A 307 31.94 -0.19 10.39
C PHE A 307 30.96 -0.31 9.21
N LEU A 308 31.03 0.63 8.26
CA LEU A 308 30.27 0.56 7.01
C LEU A 308 30.61 -0.73 6.24
N TYR A 309 31.89 -1.04 6.04
CA TYR A 309 32.33 -2.23 5.32
C TYR A 309 31.71 -3.51 5.92
N ARG A 310 31.76 -3.67 7.22
CA ARG A 310 31.24 -4.85 7.93
C ARG A 310 29.72 -4.94 7.80
N LYS A 311 28.99 -3.84 8.01
CA LYS A 311 27.53 -3.79 7.91
C LYS A 311 27.06 -3.99 6.48
N PHE A 312 27.72 -3.37 5.50
CA PHE A 312 27.40 -3.47 4.10
C PHE A 312 27.57 -4.90 3.58
N LYS A 313 28.72 -5.55 3.92
CA LYS A 313 28.95 -6.96 3.56
C LYS A 313 27.91 -7.88 4.19
N LYS A 314 27.50 -7.62 5.45
CA LYS A 314 26.45 -8.40 6.11
C LYS A 314 25.08 -8.21 5.43
N HIS A 315 24.78 -7.00 4.94
CA HIS A 315 23.46 -6.66 4.37
C HIS A 315 23.34 -7.10 2.90
N PHE A 316 24.36 -6.86 2.08
CA PHE A 316 24.35 -7.12 0.63
C PHE A 316 25.17 -8.34 0.20
N GLY A 317 25.79 -9.08 1.11
CA GLY A 317 26.63 -10.25 0.81
C GLY A 317 27.99 -9.90 0.17
N GLN A 318 28.25 -8.64 -0.18
CA GLN A 318 29.48 -8.17 -0.85
C GLN A 318 29.98 -6.87 -0.27
N THR A 319 31.25 -6.56 -0.51
CA THR A 319 31.87 -5.31 0.00
C THR A 319 31.37 -4.09 -0.81
N PRO A 320 31.40 -2.86 -0.22
CA PRO A 320 31.07 -1.63 -0.93
C PRO A 320 31.89 -1.44 -2.21
N SER A 321 33.18 -1.78 -2.19
CA SER A 321 34.06 -1.68 -3.35
C SER A 321 33.66 -2.62 -4.48
N HIS A 322 33.23 -3.85 -4.15
CA HIS A 322 32.77 -4.83 -5.13
C HIS A 322 31.39 -4.42 -5.68
N PHE A 323 30.51 -3.94 -4.82
CA PHE A 323 29.18 -3.44 -5.22
C PHE A 323 29.28 -2.29 -6.22
N ARG A 324 30.21 -1.35 -6.02
CA ARG A 324 30.46 -0.23 -6.94
C ARG A 324 30.99 -0.71 -8.31
N LYS A 325 31.87 -1.73 -8.34
CA LYS A 325 32.44 -2.25 -9.59
C LYS A 325 31.40 -2.98 -10.47
N ASN A 326 30.39 -3.58 -9.87
CA ASN A 326 29.31 -4.26 -10.58
C ASN A 326 28.31 -3.32 -11.27
N LYS A 327 28.61 -2.03 -11.33
CA LYS A 327 27.83 -0.97 -11.98
C LYS A 327 28.02 -0.90 -13.51
N LYS A 328 28.84 -1.80 -14.11
CA LYS A 328 29.08 -1.83 -15.57
C LYS A 328 28.21 -2.84 -16.27
#